data_062947390a53e161b3c6a95a5734a0c0
#
_entry.id   062947390a53e161b3c6a95a5734a0c0
#
_cell.length_a   1.000
_cell.length_b   1.000
_cell.length_c   1.000
_cell.angle_alpha   90.00
_cell.angle_beta   90.00
_cell.angle_gamma   90.00
#
_symmetry.space_group_name_H-M   'P 1'
#
loop_
_entity.id
_entity.type
_entity.pdbx_description
1 polymer ?
#
loop_
_entity_poly.entity_id
_entity_poly.type
_entity_poly.pdbx_seq_one_letter_code
_entity_poly.pdbx_strand_id
1 'polypeptide(L)'
;MYEEIRMKFTDIFIRRPVLAVSISLLMIILGLQAISKLAVREYPKMTTTVITVSTAYPGADANLIQAFVTSKLEESIAQADNIDYMSSTSAPSSSTITIKMKLNTDPAGALADVLAKVNAVKSALPNGIEDPSVSSSSGGSGIMYISFRSKKLDSSQVTDYINRVVKPQFFTIEGVAEVQVFGAAEYALRIWLDPQKMAAQNLSVPTVMSALSANNVQTAAGNDNGYYVSYRNKVETTTKSVEQLSNLIISSNGDDLVRLRDITTVELNKESDNSRATATGAQSVVLAINPTSTANPLTVAEKIRPLYESIKTQLPDSMESDILYDRTIAINSSIHEVIKTIGEATLIVLVVILMFIGSFRAILIPILAIPISLIGVLMLLQSFNFSINLMTLLALILAIGLVV
;
A
#
# COMPACT_ATOMS: atom_id res chain seq x y z
N MET A 1 24.91 -18.73 -47.42
CA MET A 1 25.62 -19.08 -46.17
C MET A 1 24.65 -19.21 -44.98
N TYR A 2 23.60 -18.43 -44.85
CA TYR A 2 22.59 -18.52 -43.75
C TYR A 2 21.62 -19.71 -43.89
N GLU A 3 21.27 -20.12 -45.14
CA GLU A 3 20.38 -21.28 -45.38
C GLU A 3 21.02 -22.63 -45.05
N GLU A 4 22.30 -22.79 -45.33
CA GLU A 4 23.02 -24.04 -45.01
C GLU A 4 23.19 -24.26 -43.49
N ILE A 5 23.32 -23.22 -42.71
CA ILE A 5 23.43 -23.31 -41.22
C ILE A 5 22.08 -23.69 -40.60
N ARG A 6 20.98 -23.22 -41.18
CA ARG A 6 19.62 -23.55 -40.75
C ARG A 6 19.25 -25.01 -40.99
N MET A 7 19.62 -25.53 -42.13
CA MET A 7 19.39 -26.93 -42.50
C MET A 7 20.20 -27.90 -41.60
N LYS A 8 21.45 -27.58 -41.26
CA LYS A 8 22.30 -28.43 -40.38
C LYS A 8 21.77 -28.56 -38.96
N PHE A 9 21.08 -27.56 -38.41
CA PHE A 9 20.54 -27.60 -37.04
C PHE A 9 19.32 -28.53 -36.96
N THR A 10 18.39 -28.42 -37.87
CA THR A 10 17.19 -29.27 -37.92
C THR A 10 17.53 -30.74 -38.30
N ASP A 11 18.53 -30.96 -39.12
CA ASP A 11 18.97 -32.29 -39.56
C ASP A 11 19.48 -33.18 -38.40
N ILE A 12 20.03 -32.58 -37.34
CA ILE A 12 20.44 -33.30 -36.11
C ILE A 12 19.20 -33.94 -35.43
N PHE A 13 18.09 -33.24 -35.35
CA PHE A 13 16.86 -33.75 -34.72
C PHE A 13 16.18 -34.81 -35.58
N ILE A 14 16.22 -34.68 -36.91
CA ILE A 14 15.68 -35.66 -37.81
C ILE A 14 16.49 -36.99 -37.75
N ARG A 15 17.79 -36.88 -37.68
CA ARG A 15 18.68 -38.06 -37.61
C ARG A 15 18.72 -38.73 -36.23
N ARG A 16 18.38 -37.98 -35.15
CA ARG A 16 18.39 -38.49 -33.78
C ARG A 16 17.04 -38.21 -33.08
N PRO A 17 16.01 -38.99 -33.36
CA PRO A 17 14.68 -38.76 -32.79
C PRO A 17 14.64 -38.86 -31.26
N VAL A 18 15.50 -39.68 -30.66
CA VAL A 18 15.63 -39.79 -29.20
C VAL A 18 16.05 -38.45 -28.58
N LEU A 19 16.93 -37.69 -29.23
CA LEU A 19 17.34 -36.38 -28.76
C LEU A 19 16.20 -35.36 -28.81
N ALA A 20 15.38 -35.39 -29.88
CA ALA A 20 14.19 -34.53 -29.99
C ALA A 20 13.20 -34.82 -28.86
N VAL A 21 12.91 -36.10 -28.60
CA VAL A 21 11.98 -36.50 -27.51
C VAL A 21 12.54 -36.11 -26.13
N SER A 22 13.84 -36.31 -25.90
CA SER A 22 14.48 -35.95 -24.63
C SER A 22 14.43 -34.46 -24.35
N ILE A 23 14.68 -33.60 -25.36
CA ILE A 23 14.58 -32.14 -25.21
C ILE A 23 13.14 -31.72 -25.00
N SER A 24 12.19 -32.29 -25.72
CA SER A 24 10.75 -32.02 -25.52
C SER A 24 10.30 -32.39 -24.12
N LEU A 25 10.72 -33.54 -23.60
CA LEU A 25 10.42 -33.99 -22.25
C LEU A 25 11.04 -33.04 -21.18
N LEU A 26 12.26 -32.62 -21.39
CA LEU A 26 12.95 -31.66 -20.53
C LEU A 26 12.23 -30.31 -20.53
N MET A 27 11.80 -29.81 -21.67
CA MET A 27 11.00 -28.56 -21.78
C MET A 27 9.67 -28.69 -21.03
N ILE A 28 9.00 -29.84 -21.14
CA ILE A 28 7.75 -30.10 -20.40
C ILE A 28 7.99 -30.05 -18.90
N ILE A 29 9.01 -30.78 -18.40
CA ILE A 29 9.31 -30.84 -16.97
C ILE A 29 9.65 -29.44 -16.43
N LEU A 30 10.56 -28.74 -17.08
CA LEU A 30 10.98 -27.40 -16.66
C LEU A 30 9.84 -26.37 -16.79
N GLY A 31 9.02 -26.47 -17.83
CA GLY A 31 7.88 -25.58 -18.03
C GLY A 31 6.76 -25.82 -17.01
N LEU A 32 6.47 -27.08 -16.65
CA LEU A 32 5.53 -27.40 -15.58
C LEU A 32 6.04 -26.89 -14.23
N GLN A 33 7.33 -27.00 -13.95
CA GLN A 33 7.93 -26.41 -12.76
C GLN A 33 7.83 -24.88 -12.78
N ALA A 34 7.94 -24.26 -13.96
CA ALA A 34 7.83 -22.82 -14.10
C ALA A 34 6.44 -22.30 -13.75
N ILE A 35 5.37 -23.02 -14.06
CA ILE A 35 3.99 -22.62 -13.75
C ILE A 35 3.81 -22.32 -12.25
N SER A 36 4.36 -23.15 -11.38
CA SER A 36 4.23 -22.98 -9.93
C SER A 36 5.06 -21.83 -9.37
N LYS A 37 6.06 -21.35 -10.10
CA LYS A 37 6.99 -20.30 -9.66
C LYS A 37 6.75 -18.94 -10.33
N LEU A 38 6.06 -18.93 -11.49
CA LEU A 38 5.77 -17.69 -12.20
C LEU A 38 4.79 -16.82 -11.41
N ALA A 39 5.15 -15.56 -11.21
CA ALA A 39 4.25 -14.59 -10.64
C ALA A 39 3.10 -14.31 -11.61
N VAL A 40 1.87 -14.44 -11.11
CA VAL A 40 0.66 -14.08 -11.87
C VAL A 40 0.28 -12.65 -11.50
N ARG A 41 0.06 -11.80 -12.50
CA ARG A 41 -0.28 -10.37 -12.32
C ARG A 41 -1.32 -9.97 -13.34
N GLU A 42 -1.99 -8.84 -13.13
CA GLU A 42 -2.89 -8.26 -14.13
C GLU A 42 -2.09 -7.63 -15.28
N TYR A 43 -1.06 -6.86 -14.94
CA TYR A 43 -0.18 -6.16 -15.89
C TYR A 43 1.29 -6.54 -15.65
N PRO A 44 2.17 -6.30 -16.63
CA PRO A 44 3.61 -6.47 -16.43
C PRO A 44 4.11 -5.69 -15.22
N LYS A 45 5.23 -6.14 -14.63
CA LYS A 45 5.85 -5.43 -13.51
C LYS A 45 6.29 -4.04 -13.98
N MET A 46 5.52 -3.05 -13.65
CA MET A 46 5.90 -1.64 -13.74
C MET A 46 6.05 -1.11 -12.31
N THR A 47 7.26 -0.99 -11.83
CA THR A 47 7.50 -0.34 -10.53
C THR A 47 7.45 1.18 -10.75
N THR A 48 6.27 1.76 -10.56
CA THR A 48 6.13 3.20 -10.39
C THR A 48 6.26 3.50 -8.91
N THR A 49 7.41 4.05 -8.54
CA THR A 49 7.63 4.54 -7.18
C THR A 49 7.06 5.94 -7.09
N VAL A 50 6.15 6.15 -6.16
CA VAL A 50 5.61 7.47 -5.81
C VAL A 50 6.04 7.79 -4.39
N ILE A 51 6.72 8.92 -4.22
CA ILE A 51 7.13 9.41 -2.90
C ILE A 51 6.25 10.60 -2.57
N THR A 52 5.67 10.59 -1.38
CA THR A 52 4.85 11.68 -0.86
C THR A 52 5.55 12.32 0.32
N VAL A 53 5.74 13.63 0.26
CA VAL A 53 6.23 14.46 1.35
C VAL A 53 5.07 15.29 1.87
N SER A 54 4.69 15.07 3.12
CA SER A 54 3.61 15.80 3.79
C SER A 54 4.17 16.61 4.94
N THR A 55 3.77 17.87 5.03
CA THR A 55 4.20 18.80 6.08
C THR A 55 3.00 19.55 6.62
N ALA A 56 2.81 19.51 7.94
CA ALA A 56 1.77 20.28 8.59
C ALA A 56 2.32 21.60 9.12
N TYR A 57 1.57 22.68 8.88
CA TYR A 57 1.83 24.00 9.45
C TYR A 57 0.54 24.57 10.01
N PRO A 58 0.17 24.20 11.25
CA PRO A 58 -1.10 24.57 11.84
C PRO A 58 -1.36 26.08 11.85
N GLY A 59 -2.52 26.49 11.37
CA GLY A 59 -2.96 27.90 11.35
C GLY A 59 -2.41 28.74 10.18
N ALA A 60 -1.54 28.22 9.34
CA ALA A 60 -1.05 28.93 8.16
C ALA A 60 -2.06 28.85 7.00
N ASP A 61 -2.19 29.93 6.22
CA ASP A 61 -2.97 29.92 4.99
C ASP A 61 -2.20 29.23 3.83
N ALA A 62 -2.91 28.89 2.76
CA ALA A 62 -2.35 28.18 1.62
C ALA A 62 -1.24 28.96 0.91
N ASN A 63 -1.34 30.31 0.82
CA ASN A 63 -0.32 31.12 0.14
C ASN A 63 0.98 31.18 0.96
N LEU A 64 0.86 31.29 2.27
CA LEU A 64 2.02 31.27 3.17
C LEU A 64 2.72 29.90 3.12
N ILE A 65 1.95 28.81 3.12
CA ILE A 65 2.48 27.46 2.98
C ILE A 65 3.17 27.30 1.63
N GLN A 66 2.55 27.75 0.54
CA GLN A 66 3.17 27.70 -0.79
C GLN A 66 4.51 28.42 -0.82
N ALA A 67 4.55 29.67 -0.34
CA ALA A 67 5.75 30.51 -0.45
C ALA A 67 6.90 30.04 0.43
N PHE A 68 6.63 29.63 1.68
CA PHE A 68 7.66 29.40 2.68
C PHE A 68 7.93 27.93 3.00
N VAL A 69 7.04 27.04 2.61
CA VAL A 69 7.17 25.59 2.86
C VAL A 69 7.30 24.82 1.57
N THR A 70 6.24 24.84 0.74
CA THR A 70 6.15 24.01 -0.46
C THR A 70 7.27 24.35 -1.44
N SER A 71 7.45 25.62 -1.81
CA SER A 71 8.46 26.01 -2.80
C SER A 71 9.89 25.71 -2.34
N LYS A 72 10.19 25.84 -1.05
CA LYS A 72 11.51 25.49 -0.52
C LYS A 72 11.79 23.99 -0.53
N LEU A 73 10.77 23.19 -0.18
CA LEU A 73 10.85 21.73 -0.25
C LEU A 73 10.99 21.28 -1.71
N GLU A 74 10.20 21.84 -2.62
CA GLU A 74 10.28 21.54 -4.06
C GLU A 74 11.66 21.84 -4.65
N GLU A 75 12.22 23.00 -4.35
CA GLU A 75 13.55 23.39 -4.83
C GLU A 75 14.65 22.39 -4.38
N SER A 76 14.57 21.92 -3.14
CA SER A 76 15.50 20.93 -2.63
C SER A 76 15.26 19.54 -3.22
N ILE A 77 14.00 19.11 -3.26
CA ILE A 77 13.60 17.77 -3.76
C ILE A 77 13.86 17.64 -5.26
N ALA A 78 13.73 18.73 -6.03
CA ALA A 78 14.02 18.73 -7.47
C ALA A 78 15.45 18.33 -7.82
N GLN A 79 16.37 18.35 -6.85
CA GLN A 79 17.75 17.91 -7.01
C GLN A 79 17.93 16.39 -6.78
N ALA A 80 16.86 15.66 -6.46
CA ALA A 80 16.92 14.20 -6.33
C ALA A 80 16.97 13.53 -7.71
N ASP A 81 17.63 12.37 -7.77
CA ASP A 81 17.80 11.63 -9.00
C ASP A 81 16.52 10.89 -9.43
N ASN A 82 16.40 10.65 -10.75
CA ASN A 82 15.34 9.82 -11.34
C ASN A 82 13.90 10.31 -11.12
N ILE A 83 13.68 11.59 -10.91
CA ILE A 83 12.33 12.16 -10.91
C ILE A 83 11.79 12.17 -12.35
N ASP A 84 10.56 11.68 -12.53
CA ASP A 84 9.78 11.81 -13.76
C ASP A 84 9.02 13.14 -13.76
N TYR A 85 8.17 13.36 -12.74
CA TYR A 85 7.56 14.65 -12.47
C TYR A 85 7.21 14.78 -10.98
N MET A 86 7.02 16.02 -10.58
CA MET A 86 6.62 16.39 -9.24
C MET A 86 5.37 17.28 -9.30
N SER A 87 4.44 17.05 -8.39
CA SER A 87 3.26 17.88 -8.21
C SER A 87 3.08 18.20 -6.74
N SER A 88 2.60 19.39 -6.43
CA SER A 88 2.36 19.82 -5.07
C SER A 88 0.97 20.39 -4.88
N THR A 89 0.49 20.30 -3.67
CA THR A 89 -0.76 20.89 -3.22
C THR A 89 -0.51 21.61 -1.91
N SER A 90 -0.76 22.93 -1.89
CA SER A 90 -0.74 23.74 -0.68
C SER A 90 -2.18 24.04 -0.27
N ALA A 91 -2.56 23.54 0.89
CA ALA A 91 -3.87 23.78 1.50
C ALA A 91 -3.70 24.48 2.85
N PRO A 92 -4.75 25.08 3.43
CA PRO A 92 -4.68 25.63 4.77
C PRO A 92 -4.15 24.58 5.77
N SER A 93 -3.12 24.94 6.52
CA SER A 93 -2.42 24.11 7.50
C SER A 93 -1.65 22.90 6.94
N SER A 94 -1.56 22.67 5.62
CA SER A 94 -0.84 21.50 5.08
C SER A 94 -0.20 21.75 3.71
N SER A 95 0.97 21.12 3.50
CA SER A 95 1.65 20.99 2.20
C SER A 95 1.79 19.51 1.87
N THR A 96 1.47 19.12 0.65
CA THR A 96 1.68 17.75 0.16
C THR A 96 2.39 17.83 -1.18
N ILE A 97 3.57 17.20 -1.28
CA ILE A 97 4.36 17.11 -2.51
C ILE A 97 4.39 15.64 -2.92
N THR A 98 3.93 15.37 -4.13
CA THR A 98 3.92 14.02 -4.71
C THR A 98 4.97 13.95 -5.81
N ILE A 99 5.94 13.09 -5.63
CA ILE A 99 7.07 12.88 -6.52
C ILE A 99 6.89 11.53 -7.20
N LYS A 100 6.71 11.52 -8.50
CA LYS A 100 6.70 10.29 -9.30
C LYS A 100 8.09 10.05 -9.86
N MET A 101 8.65 8.90 -9.53
CA MET A 101 9.96 8.48 -10.02
C MET A 101 9.85 7.84 -11.40
N LYS A 102 10.94 7.86 -12.18
CA LYS A 102 11.02 7.12 -13.45
C LYS A 102 10.77 5.65 -13.23
N LEU A 103 10.26 4.99 -14.27
CA LEU A 103 9.95 3.57 -14.22
C LEU A 103 11.18 2.74 -13.81
N ASN A 104 10.93 1.72 -12.97
CA ASN A 104 11.94 0.80 -12.46
C ASN A 104 13.02 1.44 -11.56
N THR A 105 12.77 2.63 -11.01
CA THR A 105 13.61 3.21 -9.96
C THR A 105 13.46 2.39 -8.67
N ASP A 106 14.59 2.10 -8.02
CA ASP A 106 14.57 1.41 -6.71
C ASP A 106 13.86 2.26 -5.66
N PRO A 107 12.77 1.77 -5.04
CA PRO A 107 11.99 2.54 -4.08
C PRO A 107 12.79 2.95 -2.83
N ALA A 108 13.68 2.07 -2.37
CA ALA A 108 14.44 2.32 -1.15
C ALA A 108 15.51 3.40 -1.37
N GLY A 109 16.24 3.31 -2.48
CA GLY A 109 17.23 4.33 -2.86
C GLY A 109 16.59 5.69 -3.11
N ALA A 110 15.46 5.73 -3.84
CA ALA A 110 14.72 6.96 -4.10
C ALA A 110 14.18 7.61 -2.81
N LEU A 111 13.63 6.81 -1.90
CA LEU A 111 13.14 7.30 -0.61
C LEU A 111 14.29 7.91 0.21
N ALA A 112 15.44 7.24 0.25
CA ALA A 112 16.60 7.72 0.98
C ALA A 112 17.15 9.05 0.41
N ASP A 113 17.18 9.20 -0.92
CA ASP A 113 17.61 10.42 -1.58
C ASP A 113 16.66 11.59 -1.30
N VAL A 114 15.35 11.39 -1.50
CA VAL A 114 14.33 12.42 -1.19
C VAL A 114 14.38 12.80 0.29
N LEU A 115 14.52 11.84 1.20
CA LEU A 115 14.63 12.10 2.64
C LEU A 115 15.87 12.96 2.96
N ALA A 116 17.00 12.69 2.30
CA ALA A 116 18.22 13.49 2.45
C ALA A 116 18.00 14.95 1.99
N LYS A 117 17.30 15.15 0.85
CA LYS A 117 16.96 16.50 0.34
C LYS A 117 16.00 17.25 1.26
N VAL A 118 14.98 16.56 1.79
CA VAL A 118 14.04 17.15 2.77
C VAL A 118 14.77 17.56 4.05
N ASN A 119 15.65 16.72 4.57
CA ASN A 119 16.43 17.01 5.77
C ASN A 119 17.40 18.19 5.57
N ALA A 120 17.97 18.36 4.38
CA ALA A 120 18.89 19.44 4.08
C ALA A 120 18.23 20.84 4.18
N VAL A 121 16.94 20.94 3.89
CA VAL A 121 16.20 22.20 3.92
C VAL A 121 15.41 22.43 5.21
N LYS A 122 15.34 21.42 6.10
CA LYS A 122 14.54 21.46 7.32
C LYS A 122 14.83 22.68 8.20
N SER A 123 16.10 23.05 8.36
CA SER A 123 16.51 24.22 9.15
C SER A 123 16.13 25.58 8.52
N ALA A 124 15.79 25.60 7.24
CA ALA A 124 15.37 26.80 6.52
C ALA A 124 13.85 27.00 6.52
N LEU A 125 13.09 26.04 7.05
CA LEU A 125 11.65 26.12 7.21
C LEU A 125 11.27 27.03 8.38
N PRO A 126 10.10 27.70 8.35
CA PRO A 126 9.61 28.54 9.44
C PRO A 126 9.45 27.77 10.77
N ASN A 127 9.57 28.47 11.88
CA ASN A 127 9.28 27.90 13.18
C ASN A 127 7.78 27.58 13.34
N GLY A 128 7.45 26.48 14.02
CA GLY A 128 6.08 26.04 14.26
C GLY A 128 5.53 25.08 13.19
N ILE A 129 6.38 24.70 12.23
CA ILE A 129 6.08 23.63 11.28
C ILE A 129 6.35 22.28 11.94
N GLU A 130 5.46 21.31 11.71
CA GLU A 130 5.73 19.91 12.05
C GLU A 130 6.79 19.32 11.12
N ASP A 131 7.52 18.34 11.63
CA ASP A 131 8.55 17.66 10.82
C ASP A 131 7.94 17.04 9.55
N PRO A 132 8.52 17.32 8.37
CA PRO A 132 8.05 16.72 7.13
C PRO A 132 8.10 15.19 7.19
N SER A 133 6.98 14.54 6.92
CA SER A 133 6.90 13.09 6.78
C SER A 133 7.11 12.70 5.32
N VAL A 134 8.00 11.73 5.10
CA VAL A 134 8.30 11.21 3.76
C VAL A 134 7.87 9.74 3.70
N SER A 135 6.97 9.43 2.80
CA SER A 135 6.48 8.07 2.59
C SER A 135 6.66 7.64 1.13
N SER A 136 6.94 6.37 0.91
CA SER A 136 7.01 5.77 -0.42
C SER A 136 5.84 4.81 -0.61
N SER A 137 5.12 4.95 -1.70
CA SER A 137 4.16 3.96 -2.16
C SER A 137 4.59 3.43 -3.53
N SER A 138 4.62 2.13 -3.67
CA SER A 138 4.64 1.51 -4.99
C SER A 138 3.21 1.60 -5.52
N GLY A 139 2.94 2.42 -6.52
CA GLY A 139 1.60 2.83 -7.01
C GLY A 139 0.59 1.71 -7.34
N GLY A 140 0.55 0.65 -6.55
CA GLY A 140 -0.44 -0.40 -6.59
C GLY A 140 -1.65 -0.04 -5.75
N SER A 141 -2.82 -0.02 -6.35
CA SER A 141 -4.09 0.00 -5.62
C SER A 141 -4.28 -1.31 -4.84
N GLY A 142 -4.96 -1.24 -3.71
CA GLY A 142 -5.29 -2.40 -2.90
C GLY A 142 -5.91 -3.53 -3.72
N ILE A 143 -5.59 -4.76 -3.34
CA ILE A 143 -6.17 -5.95 -3.98
C ILE A 143 -7.57 -6.25 -3.45
N MET A 144 -7.84 -5.86 -2.21
CA MET A 144 -9.14 -6.08 -1.57
C MET A 144 -9.50 -4.89 -0.69
N TYR A 145 -10.77 -4.49 -0.74
CA TYR A 145 -11.33 -3.43 0.08
C TYR A 145 -12.45 -4.01 0.94
N ILE A 146 -12.35 -3.88 2.25
CA ILE A 146 -13.28 -4.43 3.23
C ILE A 146 -13.87 -3.29 4.03
N SER A 147 -15.19 -3.17 4.06
CA SER A 147 -15.88 -2.17 4.88
C SER A 147 -16.28 -2.75 6.22
N PHE A 148 -16.24 -1.89 7.23
CA PHE A 148 -16.76 -2.15 8.56
C PHE A 148 -17.69 -1.02 8.95
N ARG A 149 -18.87 -1.35 9.41
CA ARG A 149 -19.89 -0.39 9.83
C ARG A 149 -20.61 -0.84 11.08
N SER A 150 -21.21 0.10 11.79
CA SER A 150 -22.05 -0.21 12.93
C SER A 150 -23.24 0.75 12.97
N LYS A 151 -24.39 0.26 13.46
CA LYS A 151 -25.56 1.07 13.76
C LYS A 151 -25.58 1.58 15.20
N LYS A 152 -24.75 0.99 16.08
CA LYS A 152 -24.74 1.31 17.51
C LYS A 152 -23.46 2.00 17.96
N LEU A 153 -22.32 1.65 17.33
CA LEU A 153 -21.02 2.23 17.62
C LEU A 153 -20.77 3.43 16.72
N ASP A 154 -20.13 4.45 17.24
CA ASP A 154 -19.67 5.56 16.44
C ASP A 154 -18.44 5.20 15.58
N SER A 155 -18.08 6.05 14.64
CA SER A 155 -16.96 5.77 13.74
C SER A 155 -15.62 5.67 14.46
N SER A 156 -15.45 6.34 15.61
CA SER A 156 -14.21 6.28 16.39
C SER A 156 -14.08 4.96 17.12
N GLN A 157 -15.17 4.42 17.65
CA GLN A 157 -15.21 3.10 18.27
C GLN A 157 -14.94 1.99 17.24
N VAL A 158 -15.53 2.12 16.05
CA VAL A 158 -15.27 1.19 14.93
C VAL A 158 -13.81 1.27 14.51
N THR A 159 -13.25 2.48 14.35
CA THR A 159 -11.84 2.69 13.98
C THR A 159 -10.90 2.09 15.03
N ASP A 160 -11.15 2.32 16.29
CA ASP A 160 -10.34 1.80 17.39
C ASP A 160 -10.34 0.26 17.41
N TYR A 161 -11.52 -0.36 17.25
CA TYR A 161 -11.60 -1.82 17.14
C TYR A 161 -10.82 -2.35 15.94
N ILE A 162 -10.97 -1.70 14.78
CA ILE A 162 -10.25 -2.11 13.56
C ILE A 162 -8.75 -1.99 13.75
N ASN A 163 -8.25 -0.87 14.28
CA ASN A 163 -6.82 -0.64 14.43
C ASN A 163 -6.17 -1.60 15.44
N ARG A 164 -6.89 -1.97 16.52
CA ARG A 164 -6.35 -2.84 17.57
C ARG A 164 -6.56 -4.32 17.33
N VAL A 165 -7.67 -4.72 16.71
CA VAL A 165 -8.06 -6.14 16.61
C VAL A 165 -7.97 -6.66 15.19
N VAL A 166 -8.50 -5.92 14.21
CA VAL A 166 -8.65 -6.42 12.84
C VAL A 166 -7.39 -6.23 12.01
N LYS A 167 -6.88 -5.00 11.97
CA LYS A 167 -5.72 -4.60 11.14
C LYS A 167 -4.47 -5.44 11.42
N PRO A 168 -4.08 -5.74 12.68
CA PRO A 168 -2.90 -6.56 12.95
C PRO A 168 -2.99 -7.99 12.41
N GLN A 169 -4.19 -8.56 12.33
CA GLN A 169 -4.38 -9.91 11.82
C GLN A 169 -4.04 -10.01 10.33
N PHE A 170 -4.37 -9.00 9.54
CA PHE A 170 -4.02 -8.99 8.11
C PHE A 170 -2.52 -8.85 7.87
N PHE A 171 -1.77 -8.22 8.76
CA PHE A 171 -0.30 -8.16 8.67
C PHE A 171 0.39 -9.51 8.90
N THR A 172 -0.29 -10.49 9.47
CA THR A 172 0.27 -11.85 9.63
C THR A 172 0.33 -12.62 8.31
N ILE A 173 -0.39 -12.15 7.30
CA ILE A 173 -0.42 -12.81 5.99
C ILE A 173 0.84 -12.45 5.21
N GLU A 174 1.59 -13.49 4.85
CA GLU A 174 2.75 -13.34 3.98
C GLU A 174 2.36 -12.73 2.63
N GLY A 175 3.05 -11.68 2.22
CA GLY A 175 2.79 -10.96 0.98
C GLY A 175 1.90 -9.73 1.14
N VAL A 176 1.37 -9.43 2.33
CA VAL A 176 0.75 -8.15 2.65
C VAL A 176 1.84 -7.14 3.00
N ALA A 177 1.87 -6.01 2.30
CA ALA A 177 2.81 -4.92 2.56
C ALA A 177 2.22 -3.89 3.54
N GLU A 178 0.96 -3.53 3.31
CA GLU A 178 0.30 -2.47 4.04
C GLU A 178 -1.20 -2.74 4.15
N VAL A 179 -1.78 -2.33 5.28
CA VAL A 179 -3.22 -2.29 5.48
C VAL A 179 -3.60 -0.84 5.77
N GLN A 180 -4.13 -0.17 4.75
CA GLN A 180 -4.52 1.23 4.81
C GLN A 180 -5.96 1.37 5.28
N VAL A 181 -6.22 2.35 6.13
CA VAL A 181 -7.56 2.61 6.70
C VAL A 181 -8.10 3.91 6.12
N PHE A 182 -9.26 3.85 5.49
CA PHE A 182 -9.99 5.01 4.97
C PHE A 182 -11.21 5.32 5.81
N GLY A 183 -11.50 6.62 6.01
CA GLY A 183 -12.62 7.05 6.83
C GLY A 183 -12.39 6.78 8.32
N ALA A 184 -11.14 6.57 8.72
CA ALA A 184 -10.77 6.46 10.12
C ALA A 184 -11.16 7.73 10.88
N ALA A 185 -11.66 7.54 12.09
CA ALA A 185 -11.97 8.61 13.03
C ALA A 185 -11.26 8.29 14.35
N GLU A 186 -9.98 8.65 14.43
CA GLU A 186 -9.20 8.40 15.64
C GLU A 186 -9.67 9.29 16.78
N TYR A 187 -9.55 8.78 18.00
CA TYR A 187 -9.90 9.57 19.19
C TYR A 187 -8.80 10.57 19.50
N ALA A 188 -9.21 11.80 19.83
CA ALA A 188 -8.36 12.83 20.37
C ALA A 188 -9.05 13.58 21.51
N LEU A 189 -8.27 14.07 22.45
CA LEU A 189 -8.72 15.05 23.44
C LEU A 189 -8.72 16.42 22.77
N ARG A 190 -9.91 16.91 22.39
CA ARG A 190 -10.08 18.22 21.75
C ARG A 190 -10.23 19.30 22.80
N ILE A 191 -9.50 20.38 22.64
CA ILE A 191 -9.50 21.54 23.51
C ILE A 191 -10.02 22.72 22.71
N TRP A 192 -11.22 23.16 23.01
CA TRP A 192 -11.83 24.32 22.38
C TRP A 192 -11.54 25.56 23.24
N LEU A 193 -10.64 26.41 22.75
CA LEU A 193 -10.25 27.65 23.40
C LEU A 193 -11.36 28.68 23.26
N ASP A 194 -11.72 29.35 24.36
CA ASP A 194 -12.66 30.47 24.38
C ASP A 194 -11.89 31.80 24.39
N PRO A 195 -11.87 32.58 23.30
CA PRO A 195 -11.08 33.79 23.20
C PRO A 195 -11.51 34.85 24.22
N GLN A 196 -12.78 34.93 24.61
CA GLN A 196 -13.26 35.89 25.59
C GLN A 196 -12.76 35.58 26.99
N LYS A 197 -12.82 34.31 27.37
CA LYS A 197 -12.31 33.85 28.66
C LYS A 197 -10.79 33.97 28.74
N MET A 198 -10.09 33.68 27.64
CA MET A 198 -8.64 33.87 27.56
C MET A 198 -8.23 35.33 27.73
N ALA A 199 -8.95 36.25 27.05
CA ALA A 199 -8.69 37.67 27.16
C ALA A 199 -8.95 38.20 28.58
N ALA A 200 -10.00 37.73 29.25
CA ALA A 200 -10.30 38.06 30.65
C ALA A 200 -9.18 37.67 31.61
N GLN A 201 -8.45 36.59 31.28
CA GLN A 201 -7.32 36.10 32.08
C GLN A 201 -5.93 36.54 31.57
N ASN A 202 -5.91 37.46 30.58
CA ASN A 202 -4.66 37.90 29.89
C ASN A 202 -3.80 36.75 29.37
N LEU A 203 -4.43 35.67 28.89
CA LEU A 203 -3.74 34.50 28.33
C LEU A 203 -3.69 34.53 26.81
N SER A 204 -2.53 34.16 26.26
CA SER A 204 -2.35 33.98 24.82
C SER A 204 -2.37 32.49 24.45
N VAL A 205 -2.69 32.17 23.18
CA VAL A 205 -2.64 30.81 22.68
C VAL A 205 -1.25 30.16 22.86
N PRO A 206 -0.12 30.85 22.58
CA PRO A 206 1.21 30.32 22.83
C PRO A 206 1.46 29.95 24.31
N THR A 207 0.92 30.72 25.26
CA THR A 207 1.03 30.42 26.69
C THR A 207 0.32 29.11 27.04
N VAL A 208 -0.88 28.91 26.51
CA VAL A 208 -1.64 27.68 26.70
C VAL A 208 -0.90 26.49 26.07
N MET A 209 -0.40 26.64 24.83
CA MET A 209 0.37 25.61 24.14
C MET A 209 1.64 25.22 24.90
N SER A 210 2.37 26.19 25.45
CA SER A 210 3.58 25.95 26.24
C SER A 210 3.24 25.20 27.53
N ALA A 211 2.17 25.55 28.22
CA ALA A 211 1.71 24.87 29.43
C ALA A 211 1.28 23.42 29.13
N LEU A 212 0.55 23.18 28.03
CA LEU A 212 0.18 21.84 27.60
C LEU A 212 1.41 20.98 27.28
N SER A 213 2.36 21.52 26.52
CA SER A 213 3.60 20.81 26.16
C SER A 213 4.45 20.48 27.39
N ALA A 214 4.57 21.41 28.34
CA ALA A 214 5.33 21.21 29.56
C ALA A 214 4.72 20.11 30.48
N ASN A 215 3.41 19.91 30.41
CA ASN A 215 2.67 18.94 31.22
C ASN A 215 2.36 17.63 30.45
N ASN A 216 2.85 17.46 29.25
CA ASN A 216 2.71 16.22 28.46
C ASN A 216 4.08 15.59 28.24
N VAL A 217 4.77 15.30 29.35
CA VAL A 217 6.14 14.77 29.33
C VAL A 217 6.17 13.40 29.99
N GLN A 218 6.79 12.46 29.33
CA GLN A 218 7.15 11.17 29.91
C GLN A 218 8.67 11.03 29.86
N THR A 219 9.31 11.05 30.99
CA THR A 219 10.76 10.94 31.08
C THR A 219 11.21 9.93 32.13
N ALA A 220 12.34 9.28 31.88
CA ALA A 220 12.99 8.44 32.87
C ALA A 220 13.76 9.35 33.83
N ALA A 221 13.38 9.34 35.11
CA ALA A 221 14.06 10.11 36.16
C ALA A 221 15.32 9.42 36.72
N GLY A 222 15.79 8.36 36.06
CA GLY A 222 16.96 7.58 36.46
C GLY A 222 16.61 6.36 37.31
N ASN A 223 17.66 5.66 37.73
CA ASN A 223 17.56 4.51 38.63
C ASN A 223 18.16 4.88 40.01
N ASP A 224 17.47 4.53 41.06
CA ASP A 224 18.03 4.53 42.41
C ASP A 224 18.52 3.10 42.70
N ASN A 225 19.84 2.97 42.86
CA ASN A 225 20.50 1.68 43.05
C ASN A 225 20.83 1.49 44.52
N GLY A 226 19.97 0.79 45.25
CA GLY A 226 20.30 0.28 46.59
C GLY A 226 21.18 -0.97 46.49
N TYR A 227 21.72 -1.41 47.65
CA TYR A 227 22.65 -2.54 47.73
C TYR A 227 22.04 -3.87 47.22
N TYR A 228 20.73 -4.08 47.38
CA TYR A 228 20.01 -5.31 46.98
C TYR A 228 18.88 -5.07 45.97
N VAL A 229 18.46 -3.84 45.76
CA VAL A 229 17.29 -3.52 44.95
C VAL A 229 17.57 -2.26 44.14
N SER A 230 17.27 -2.30 42.85
CA SER A 230 17.31 -1.12 41.97
C SER A 230 15.88 -0.67 41.69
N TYR A 231 15.57 0.57 42.00
CA TYR A 231 14.30 1.22 41.71
C TYR A 231 14.45 2.06 40.44
N ARG A 232 13.59 1.78 39.46
CA ARG A 232 13.51 2.63 38.26
C ARG A 232 12.48 3.72 38.51
N ASN A 233 12.93 4.95 38.55
CA ASN A 233 12.06 6.10 38.71
C ASN A 233 11.54 6.55 37.32
N LYS A 234 10.22 6.66 37.19
CA LYS A 234 9.51 7.16 36.01
C LYS A 234 8.72 8.40 36.40
N VAL A 235 8.97 9.51 35.73
CA VAL A 235 8.11 10.69 35.79
C VAL A 235 7.18 10.67 34.63
N GLU A 236 5.88 10.66 34.86
CA GLU A 236 4.83 10.68 33.88
C GLU A 236 3.82 11.77 34.23
N THR A 237 3.82 12.83 33.47
CA THR A 237 2.85 13.93 33.59
C THR A 237 1.76 13.84 32.52
N THR A 238 1.84 12.83 31.61
CA THR A 238 0.89 12.62 30.53
C THR A 238 -0.53 12.49 31.05
N THR A 239 -1.42 13.33 30.54
CA THR A 239 -2.83 13.39 30.92
C THR A 239 -3.60 12.28 30.20
N LYS A 240 -4.31 11.43 30.96
CA LYS A 240 -5.00 10.25 30.42
C LYS A 240 -6.53 10.38 30.40
N SER A 241 -7.08 11.47 30.91
CA SER A 241 -8.52 11.68 30.94
C SER A 241 -8.90 13.15 30.71
N VAL A 242 -10.14 13.35 30.23
CA VAL A 242 -10.74 14.70 30.07
C VAL A 242 -10.67 15.46 31.39
N GLU A 243 -10.95 14.81 32.49
CA GLU A 243 -10.99 15.44 33.82
C GLU A 243 -9.58 15.89 34.28
N GLN A 244 -8.57 15.06 34.10
CA GLN A 244 -7.18 15.41 34.39
C GLN A 244 -6.71 16.60 33.57
N LEU A 245 -7.00 16.57 32.25
CA LEU A 245 -6.64 17.64 31.33
C LEU A 245 -7.37 18.95 31.67
N SER A 246 -8.65 18.89 32.00
CA SER A 246 -9.45 20.04 32.39
C SER A 246 -8.94 20.72 33.66
N ASN A 247 -8.36 19.98 34.60
CA ASN A 247 -7.80 20.48 35.82
C ASN A 247 -6.35 20.97 35.71
N LEU A 248 -5.72 20.88 34.51
CA LEU A 248 -4.37 21.34 34.30
C LEU A 248 -4.23 22.82 34.59
N ILE A 249 -3.20 23.22 35.32
CA ILE A 249 -2.90 24.62 35.61
C ILE A 249 -2.14 25.21 34.44
N ILE A 250 -2.72 26.28 33.82
CA ILE A 250 -2.14 26.99 32.69
C ILE A 250 -1.31 28.18 33.13
N SER A 251 -1.78 28.88 34.15
CA SER A 251 -1.09 30.06 34.69
C SER A 251 -1.32 30.17 36.21
N SER A 252 -0.35 30.74 36.89
CA SER A 252 -0.41 31.05 38.32
C SER A 252 0.05 32.49 38.52
N ASN A 253 -0.85 33.37 38.99
CA ASN A 253 -0.56 34.73 39.38
C ASN A 253 -0.78 34.87 40.90
N GLY A 254 0.24 34.57 41.68
CA GLY A 254 0.12 34.55 43.12
C GLY A 254 -0.80 33.43 43.60
N ASP A 255 -1.88 33.77 44.28
CA ASP A 255 -2.87 32.81 44.79
C ASP A 255 -3.94 32.41 43.75
N ASP A 256 -4.02 33.11 42.62
CA ASP A 256 -4.98 32.82 41.55
C ASP A 256 -4.41 31.79 40.59
N LEU A 257 -5.02 30.60 40.58
CA LEU A 257 -4.70 29.51 39.67
C LEU A 257 -5.71 29.42 38.53
N VAL A 258 -5.26 29.69 37.32
CA VAL A 258 -6.10 29.50 36.10
C VAL A 258 -5.92 28.08 35.58
N ARG A 259 -7.03 27.33 35.56
CA ARG A 259 -7.06 25.96 35.04
C ARG A 259 -7.58 25.95 33.59
N LEU A 260 -7.23 24.90 32.86
CA LEU A 260 -7.65 24.75 31.48
C LEU A 260 -9.18 24.82 31.34
N ARG A 261 -9.97 24.22 32.22
CA ARG A 261 -11.44 24.28 32.24
C ARG A 261 -12.01 25.71 32.33
N ASP A 262 -11.26 26.62 32.88
CA ASP A 262 -11.75 27.99 33.10
C ASP A 262 -11.75 28.79 31.80
N ILE A 263 -10.94 28.39 30.81
CA ILE A 263 -10.74 29.06 29.54
C ILE A 263 -11.09 28.19 28.33
N THR A 264 -11.46 26.91 28.54
CA THR A 264 -11.70 25.96 27.44
C THR A 264 -12.88 25.03 27.73
N THR A 265 -13.35 24.37 26.67
CA THR A 265 -14.14 23.14 26.74
C THR A 265 -13.27 21.99 26.27
N VAL A 266 -13.11 20.95 27.10
CA VAL A 266 -12.33 19.75 26.79
C VAL A 266 -13.29 18.59 26.57
N GLU A 267 -13.15 17.90 25.45
CA GLU A 267 -13.95 16.71 25.13
C GLU A 267 -13.12 15.64 24.46
N LEU A 268 -13.51 14.39 24.64
CA LEU A 268 -13.00 13.27 23.87
C LEU A 268 -13.86 13.15 22.60
N ASN A 269 -13.26 13.45 21.46
CA ASN A 269 -13.95 13.45 20.17
C ASN A 269 -13.00 12.94 19.09
N LYS A 270 -13.43 12.99 17.83
CA LYS A 270 -12.61 12.64 16.67
C LYS A 270 -11.45 13.62 16.53
N GLU A 271 -10.28 13.12 16.15
CA GLU A 271 -9.11 13.95 15.84
C GLU A 271 -9.39 14.93 14.69
N SER A 272 -10.07 14.46 13.64
CA SER A 272 -10.43 15.25 12.47
C SER A 272 -11.76 14.79 11.88
N ASP A 273 -12.54 15.74 11.35
CA ASP A 273 -13.76 15.48 10.56
C ASP A 273 -13.52 15.58 9.05
N ASN A 274 -12.26 15.76 8.62
CA ASN A 274 -11.90 16.00 7.22
C ASN A 274 -12.01 14.77 6.33
N SER A 275 -12.04 13.56 6.90
CA SER A 275 -12.11 12.30 6.18
C SER A 275 -13.36 11.51 6.58
N ARG A 276 -14.18 11.15 5.58
CA ARG A 276 -15.34 10.30 5.76
C ARG A 276 -15.42 9.27 4.65
N ALA A 277 -15.57 8.00 5.01
CA ALA A 277 -15.89 6.96 4.05
C ALA A 277 -17.34 6.49 4.22
N THR A 278 -17.98 6.19 3.10
CA THR A 278 -19.33 5.61 3.07
C THR A 278 -19.29 4.35 2.20
N ALA A 279 -19.94 3.31 2.65
CA ALA A 279 -20.12 2.08 1.90
C ALA A 279 -21.58 1.64 2.01
N THR A 280 -22.19 1.23 0.89
CA THR A 280 -23.59 0.80 0.83
C THR A 280 -24.58 1.79 1.47
N GLY A 281 -24.32 3.11 1.30
CA GLY A 281 -25.20 4.19 1.82
C GLY A 281 -25.03 4.47 3.32
N ALA A 282 -24.12 3.82 4.04
CA ALA A 282 -23.87 4.05 5.45
C ALA A 282 -22.42 4.49 5.70
N GLN A 283 -22.21 5.26 6.77
CA GLN A 283 -20.87 5.63 7.22
C GLN A 283 -20.11 4.35 7.62
N SER A 284 -18.91 4.23 7.12
CA SER A 284 -18.11 3.01 7.25
C SER A 284 -16.63 3.34 7.39
N VAL A 285 -15.87 2.45 7.97
CA VAL A 285 -14.41 2.46 7.93
C VAL A 285 -13.98 1.39 6.92
N VAL A 286 -13.13 1.73 5.97
CA VAL A 286 -12.74 0.84 4.89
C VAL A 286 -11.26 0.49 5.02
N LEU A 287 -10.95 -0.79 5.04
CA LEU A 287 -9.60 -1.32 4.95
C LEU A 287 -9.25 -1.62 3.50
N ALA A 288 -8.14 -1.10 3.01
CA ALA A 288 -7.52 -1.53 1.77
C ALA A 288 -6.27 -2.35 2.07
N ILE A 289 -6.21 -3.54 1.51
CA ILE A 289 -5.08 -4.45 1.70
C ILE A 289 -4.17 -4.36 0.48
N ASN A 290 -2.95 -3.88 0.68
CA ASN A 290 -1.95 -3.69 -0.36
C ASN A 290 -0.92 -4.82 -0.30
N PRO A 291 -0.72 -5.57 -1.38
CA PRO A 291 0.31 -6.61 -1.43
C PRO A 291 1.69 -6.00 -1.63
N THR A 292 2.73 -6.75 -1.27
CA THR A 292 4.10 -6.42 -1.66
C THR A 292 4.25 -6.45 -3.18
N SER A 293 5.17 -5.68 -3.72
CA SER A 293 5.42 -5.62 -5.18
C SER A 293 5.85 -6.97 -5.79
N THR A 294 6.35 -7.88 -4.98
CA THR A 294 6.81 -9.22 -5.38
C THR A 294 5.78 -10.32 -5.16
N ALA A 295 4.76 -10.09 -4.31
CA ALA A 295 3.75 -11.10 -4.02
C ALA A 295 2.83 -11.39 -5.22
N ASN A 296 2.31 -12.62 -5.25
CA ASN A 296 1.23 -12.97 -6.15
C ASN A 296 -0.12 -12.54 -5.53
N PRO A 297 -0.85 -11.59 -6.12
CA PRO A 297 -2.10 -11.08 -5.54
C PRO A 297 -3.18 -12.16 -5.38
N LEU A 298 -3.21 -13.18 -6.24
CA LEU A 298 -4.17 -14.29 -6.13
C LEU A 298 -3.91 -15.12 -4.86
N THR A 299 -2.64 -15.50 -4.65
CA THR A 299 -2.24 -16.28 -3.46
C THR A 299 -2.47 -15.49 -2.16
N VAL A 300 -2.20 -14.18 -2.18
CA VAL A 300 -2.47 -13.32 -1.02
C VAL A 300 -3.97 -13.25 -0.74
N ALA A 301 -4.81 -13.06 -1.76
CA ALA A 301 -6.27 -13.04 -1.59
C ALA A 301 -6.86 -14.38 -1.13
N GLU A 302 -6.29 -15.50 -1.59
CA GLU A 302 -6.66 -16.84 -1.10
C GLU A 302 -6.41 -17.00 0.41
N LYS A 303 -5.38 -16.37 0.95
CA LYS A 303 -5.08 -16.34 2.40
C LYS A 303 -5.97 -15.32 3.14
N ILE A 304 -6.32 -14.20 2.51
CA ILE A 304 -7.16 -13.14 3.10
C ILE A 304 -8.60 -13.62 3.32
N ARG A 305 -9.20 -14.30 2.34
CA ARG A 305 -10.62 -14.70 2.41
C ARG A 305 -10.97 -15.56 3.63
N PRO A 306 -10.26 -16.65 3.95
CA PRO A 306 -10.58 -17.44 5.14
C PRO A 306 -10.33 -16.67 6.44
N LEU A 307 -9.30 -15.80 6.48
CA LEU A 307 -9.06 -14.94 7.62
C LEU A 307 -10.22 -13.93 7.80
N TYR A 308 -10.68 -13.32 6.70
CA TYR A 308 -11.82 -12.41 6.72
C TYR A 308 -13.09 -13.10 7.25
N GLU A 309 -13.40 -14.31 6.81
CA GLU A 309 -14.54 -15.07 7.32
C GLU A 309 -14.38 -15.37 8.83
N SER A 310 -13.17 -15.68 9.29
CA SER A 310 -12.88 -15.84 10.71
C SER A 310 -13.08 -14.54 11.49
N ILE A 311 -12.59 -13.41 10.96
CA ILE A 311 -12.79 -12.08 11.56
C ILE A 311 -14.27 -11.75 11.64
N LYS A 312 -15.00 -11.99 10.57
CA LYS A 312 -16.45 -11.72 10.48
C LYS A 312 -17.24 -12.43 11.56
N THR A 313 -16.87 -13.67 11.91
CA THR A 313 -17.51 -14.42 13.01
C THR A 313 -17.13 -13.92 14.40
N GLN A 314 -16.01 -13.20 14.53
CA GLN A 314 -15.52 -12.65 15.79
C GLN A 314 -15.94 -11.19 16.02
N LEU A 315 -16.58 -10.55 15.01
CA LEU A 315 -17.06 -9.17 15.15
C LEU A 315 -18.14 -9.10 16.25
N PRO A 316 -18.19 -8.00 17.01
CA PRO A 316 -19.33 -7.72 17.89
C PRO A 316 -20.65 -7.72 17.12
N ASP A 317 -21.74 -8.17 17.73
CA ASP A 317 -23.09 -8.22 17.11
C ASP A 317 -23.57 -6.87 16.55
N SER A 318 -22.98 -5.78 17.02
CA SER A 318 -23.30 -4.42 16.56
C SER A 318 -22.55 -4.01 15.31
N MET A 319 -21.55 -4.78 14.87
CA MET A 319 -20.72 -4.49 13.71
C MET A 319 -21.04 -5.43 12.54
N GLU A 320 -21.04 -4.85 11.35
CA GLU A 320 -21.21 -5.57 10.09
C GLU A 320 -19.96 -5.31 9.22
N SER A 321 -19.56 -6.30 8.43
CA SER A 321 -18.47 -6.16 7.46
C SER A 321 -18.84 -6.79 6.12
N ASP A 322 -18.38 -6.14 5.03
CA ASP A 322 -18.58 -6.61 3.67
C ASP A 322 -17.31 -6.37 2.84
N ILE A 323 -17.00 -7.31 1.93
CA ILE A 323 -15.98 -7.07 0.91
C ILE A 323 -16.60 -6.17 -0.17
N LEU A 324 -16.11 -4.94 -0.28
CA LEU A 324 -16.61 -3.96 -1.25
C LEU A 324 -16.06 -4.22 -2.65
N TYR A 325 -14.79 -4.58 -2.71
CA TYR A 325 -14.09 -4.81 -3.96
C TYR A 325 -13.00 -5.85 -3.78
N ASP A 326 -12.95 -6.82 -4.67
CA ASP A 326 -11.91 -7.83 -4.76
C ASP A 326 -11.40 -7.88 -6.21
N ARG A 327 -10.23 -7.26 -6.41
CA ARG A 327 -9.58 -7.17 -7.72
C ARG A 327 -9.19 -8.55 -8.27
N THR A 328 -8.97 -9.52 -7.39
CA THR A 328 -8.52 -10.85 -7.79
C THR A 328 -9.60 -11.65 -8.52
N ILE A 329 -10.87 -11.30 -8.34
CA ILE A 329 -11.98 -11.88 -9.12
C ILE A 329 -11.82 -11.54 -10.60
N ALA A 330 -11.55 -10.26 -10.91
CA ALA A 330 -11.33 -9.82 -12.29
C ALA A 330 -10.07 -10.46 -12.90
N ILE A 331 -8.99 -10.55 -12.13
CA ILE A 331 -7.73 -11.19 -12.57
C ILE A 331 -7.99 -12.67 -12.89
N ASN A 332 -8.64 -13.39 -12.01
CA ASN A 332 -8.92 -14.81 -12.18
C ASN A 332 -9.85 -15.06 -13.38
N SER A 333 -10.89 -14.25 -13.53
CA SER A 333 -11.80 -14.31 -14.67
C SER A 333 -11.07 -14.07 -16.00
N SER A 334 -10.16 -13.08 -16.03
CA SER A 334 -9.34 -12.79 -17.22
C SER A 334 -8.42 -13.95 -17.58
N ILE A 335 -7.78 -14.59 -16.60
CA ILE A 335 -6.95 -15.77 -16.83
C ILE A 335 -7.77 -16.93 -17.38
N HIS A 336 -8.94 -17.18 -16.80
CA HIS A 336 -9.84 -18.24 -17.27
C HIS A 336 -10.30 -18.01 -18.71
N GLU A 337 -10.67 -16.77 -19.07
CA GLU A 337 -11.09 -16.44 -20.43
C GLU A 337 -9.95 -16.64 -21.43
N VAL A 338 -8.72 -16.27 -21.06
CA VAL A 338 -7.55 -16.48 -21.91
C VAL A 338 -7.26 -17.99 -22.10
N ILE A 339 -7.30 -18.78 -21.02
CA ILE A 339 -7.09 -20.24 -21.12
C ILE A 339 -8.14 -20.88 -22.04
N LYS A 340 -9.39 -20.46 -21.91
CA LYS A 340 -10.49 -20.88 -22.77
C LYS A 340 -10.23 -20.50 -24.23
N THR A 341 -9.84 -19.25 -24.51
CA THR A 341 -9.51 -18.74 -25.83
C THR A 341 -8.35 -19.50 -26.47
N ILE A 342 -7.31 -19.85 -25.67
CA ILE A 342 -6.21 -20.71 -26.12
C ILE A 342 -6.72 -22.07 -26.57
N GLY A 343 -7.63 -22.68 -25.79
CA GLY A 343 -8.25 -23.96 -26.16
C GLY A 343 -9.08 -23.88 -27.43
N GLU A 344 -9.93 -22.85 -27.56
CA GLU A 344 -10.74 -22.60 -28.75
C GLU A 344 -9.89 -22.33 -30.00
N ALA A 345 -8.87 -21.46 -29.88
CA ALA A 345 -7.94 -21.17 -30.97
C ALA A 345 -7.19 -22.43 -31.41
N THR A 346 -6.69 -23.23 -30.50
CA THR A 346 -6.03 -24.50 -30.80
C THR A 346 -6.97 -25.45 -31.53
N LEU A 347 -8.22 -25.58 -31.11
CA LEU A 347 -9.21 -26.43 -31.72
C LEU A 347 -9.52 -25.97 -33.16
N ILE A 348 -9.76 -24.68 -33.38
CA ILE A 348 -10.01 -24.10 -34.71
C ILE A 348 -8.85 -24.40 -35.67
N VAL A 349 -7.64 -24.17 -35.19
CA VAL A 349 -6.43 -24.43 -35.97
C VAL A 349 -6.32 -25.92 -36.35
N LEU A 350 -6.58 -26.83 -35.43
CA LEU A 350 -6.58 -28.28 -35.72
C LEU A 350 -7.64 -28.67 -36.73
N VAL A 351 -8.85 -28.07 -36.69
CA VAL A 351 -9.91 -28.29 -37.68
C VAL A 351 -9.48 -27.78 -39.06
N VAL A 352 -8.88 -26.60 -39.12
CA VAL A 352 -8.38 -26.04 -40.39
C VAL A 352 -7.29 -26.92 -40.98
N ILE A 353 -6.34 -27.39 -40.17
CA ILE A 353 -5.29 -28.31 -40.64
C ILE A 353 -5.89 -29.62 -41.16
N LEU A 354 -6.91 -30.15 -40.47
CA LEU A 354 -7.63 -31.35 -40.91
C LEU A 354 -8.27 -31.14 -42.28
N MET A 355 -8.94 -30.01 -42.49
CA MET A 355 -9.62 -29.71 -43.76
C MET A 355 -8.63 -29.59 -44.93
N PHE A 356 -7.44 -29.00 -44.70
CA PHE A 356 -6.46 -28.80 -45.77
C PHE A 356 -5.58 -30.02 -46.03
N ILE A 357 -5.18 -30.78 -45.00
CA ILE A 357 -4.27 -31.92 -45.14
C ILE A 357 -5.02 -33.24 -45.30
N GLY A 358 -6.23 -33.36 -44.79
CA GLY A 358 -7.08 -34.54 -44.97
C GLY A 358 -6.54 -35.84 -44.34
N SER A 359 -5.52 -35.74 -43.46
CA SER A 359 -4.87 -36.88 -42.83
C SER A 359 -4.84 -36.78 -41.33
N PHE A 360 -5.49 -37.71 -40.60
CA PHE A 360 -5.47 -37.79 -39.16
C PHE A 360 -4.05 -37.99 -38.57
N ARG A 361 -3.14 -38.66 -39.29
CA ARG A 361 -1.77 -38.85 -38.86
C ARG A 361 -0.96 -37.55 -38.86
N ALA A 362 -1.23 -36.66 -39.82
CA ALA A 362 -0.56 -35.39 -39.94
C ALA A 362 -0.97 -34.40 -38.85
N ILE A 363 -2.19 -34.49 -38.33
CA ILE A 363 -2.68 -33.62 -37.24
C ILE A 363 -2.04 -33.96 -35.89
N LEU A 364 -1.57 -35.20 -35.73
CA LEU A 364 -0.91 -35.61 -34.47
C LEU A 364 0.33 -34.77 -34.17
N ILE A 365 1.00 -34.25 -35.20
CA ILE A 365 2.20 -33.41 -35.04
C ILE A 365 1.85 -32.06 -34.40
N PRO A 366 0.91 -31.23 -34.91
CA PRO A 366 0.50 -29.99 -34.25
C PRO A 366 -0.15 -30.21 -32.91
N ILE A 367 -0.94 -31.27 -32.72
CA ILE A 367 -1.56 -31.61 -31.41
C ILE A 367 -0.51 -31.76 -30.31
N LEU A 368 0.65 -32.33 -30.61
CA LEU A 368 1.75 -32.49 -29.64
C LEU A 368 2.64 -31.25 -29.59
N ALA A 369 2.93 -30.63 -30.74
CA ALA A 369 3.85 -29.50 -30.83
C ALA A 369 3.35 -28.24 -30.13
N ILE A 370 2.04 -27.92 -30.30
CA ILE A 370 1.44 -26.69 -29.70
C ILE A 370 1.56 -26.71 -28.16
N PRO A 371 1.07 -27.73 -27.43
CA PRO A 371 1.20 -27.75 -25.98
C PRO A 371 2.66 -27.74 -25.49
N ILE A 372 3.55 -28.48 -26.17
CA ILE A 372 4.97 -28.55 -25.80
C ILE A 372 5.62 -27.16 -25.96
N SER A 373 5.33 -26.46 -27.07
CA SER A 373 5.88 -25.13 -27.29
C SER A 373 5.33 -24.10 -26.30
N LEU A 374 4.04 -24.14 -25.96
CA LEU A 374 3.44 -23.27 -24.95
C LEU A 374 4.06 -23.48 -23.57
N ILE A 375 4.21 -24.74 -23.15
CA ILE A 375 4.87 -25.09 -21.89
C ILE A 375 6.35 -24.64 -21.91
N GLY A 376 7.04 -24.80 -23.03
CA GLY A 376 8.42 -24.34 -23.21
C GLY A 376 8.56 -22.81 -23.11
N VAL A 377 7.57 -22.05 -23.59
CA VAL A 377 7.58 -20.58 -23.42
C VAL A 377 7.45 -20.18 -21.96
N LEU A 378 6.68 -20.91 -21.14
CA LEU A 378 6.58 -20.63 -19.68
C LEU A 378 7.93 -20.77 -18.98
N MET A 379 8.74 -21.75 -19.38
CA MET A 379 10.13 -21.90 -18.90
C MET A 379 10.98 -20.68 -19.26
N LEU A 380 10.87 -20.17 -20.49
CA LEU A 380 11.60 -18.98 -20.92
C LEU A 380 11.12 -17.72 -20.19
N LEU A 381 9.81 -17.55 -20.00
CA LEU A 381 9.24 -16.46 -19.21
C LEU A 381 9.84 -16.44 -17.78
N GLN A 382 9.96 -17.60 -17.14
CA GLN A 382 10.59 -17.70 -15.83
C GLN A 382 12.09 -17.34 -15.88
N SER A 383 12.83 -17.81 -16.86
CA SER A 383 14.26 -17.54 -16.99
C SER A 383 14.57 -16.07 -17.20
N PHE A 384 13.69 -15.34 -17.88
CA PHE A 384 13.81 -13.90 -18.10
C PHE A 384 13.11 -13.05 -17.02
N ASN A 385 12.62 -13.66 -15.93
CA ASN A 385 11.89 -12.99 -14.87
C ASN A 385 10.63 -12.24 -15.33
N PHE A 386 10.00 -12.72 -16.39
CA PHE A 386 8.68 -12.23 -16.81
C PHE A 386 7.59 -12.83 -15.93
N SER A 387 6.43 -12.15 -15.88
CA SER A 387 5.24 -12.63 -15.18
C SER A 387 4.19 -13.15 -16.17
N ILE A 388 3.33 -14.04 -15.71
CA ILE A 388 2.08 -14.34 -16.40
C ILE A 388 1.15 -13.14 -16.17
N ASN A 389 0.80 -12.45 -17.23
CA ASN A 389 -0.11 -11.31 -17.19
C ASN A 389 -0.92 -11.24 -18.49
N LEU A 390 -1.92 -10.36 -18.54
CA LEU A 390 -2.80 -10.25 -19.71
C LEU A 390 -2.03 -10.07 -21.02
N MET A 391 -0.95 -9.28 -21.03
CA MET A 391 -0.14 -9.01 -22.23
C MET A 391 0.63 -10.25 -22.68
N THR A 392 1.26 -10.98 -21.74
CA THR A 392 2.00 -12.22 -22.07
C THR A 392 1.05 -13.33 -22.52
N LEU A 393 -0.15 -13.40 -21.97
CA LEU A 393 -1.18 -14.36 -22.37
C LEU A 393 -1.75 -14.04 -23.76
N LEU A 394 -1.98 -12.77 -24.09
CA LEU A 394 -2.38 -12.35 -25.44
C LEU A 394 -1.27 -12.65 -26.46
N ALA A 395 0.00 -12.44 -26.11
CA ALA A 395 1.13 -12.80 -26.94
C ALA A 395 1.20 -14.33 -27.20
N LEU A 396 0.85 -15.15 -26.21
CA LEU A 396 0.74 -16.60 -26.38
C LEU A 396 -0.35 -17.00 -27.36
N ILE A 397 -1.53 -16.37 -27.30
CA ILE A 397 -2.63 -16.60 -28.26
C ILE A 397 -2.16 -16.26 -29.68
N LEU A 398 -1.51 -15.11 -29.85
CA LEU A 398 -0.98 -14.69 -31.16
C LEU A 398 0.08 -15.68 -31.66
N ALA A 399 0.95 -16.17 -30.77
CA ALA A 399 2.00 -17.13 -31.12
C ALA A 399 1.44 -18.47 -31.62
N ILE A 400 0.27 -18.92 -31.13
CA ILE A 400 -0.39 -20.15 -31.61
C ILE A 400 -0.68 -20.03 -33.11
N GLY A 401 -1.21 -18.86 -33.53
CA GLY A 401 -1.49 -18.63 -34.97
C GLY A 401 -0.22 -18.57 -35.84
N LEU A 402 0.93 -18.24 -35.26
CA LEU A 402 2.24 -18.22 -35.99
C LEU A 402 2.94 -19.59 -36.03
N VAL A 403 2.70 -20.43 -35.05
CA VAL A 403 3.32 -21.78 -34.95
C VAL A 403 2.70 -22.75 -35.93
N VAL A 404 1.47 -22.53 -36.34
CA VAL A 404 0.71 -23.34 -37.26
C VAL A 404 0.83 -22.82 -38.67
#